data_370edc14e034ef527db39cc347408995
#
_entry.id   370edc14e034ef527db39cc347408995
#
_cell.length_a   1.000
_cell.length_b   1.000
_cell.length_c   1.000
_cell.angle_alpha   90.00
_cell.angle_beta   90.00
_cell.angle_gamma   90.00
#
_symmetry.space_group_name_H-M   'P 1'
#
loop_
_entity.id
_entity.type
_entity.pdbx_description
1 polymer ?
#
loop_
_entity_poly.entity_id
_entity_poly.type
_entity_poly.pdbx_seq_one_letter_code
_entity_poly.pdbx_strand_id
1 'polypeptide(L)'
;MFFFYEILAITFLLFSPIIFAVRIIIGKEDFNRFLEKFCIYKKYNKNQTIWFHGASVGEIMSILPIIKILEKNNKVQKILLTSTTTSSASVIKKIKFRKTEHVYFPIDENYLTNKFLEFWKPKVAIFIDSEIWPNMIENLKRND
;
A
#
# COMPACT_ATOMS: atom_id res chain seq x y z
N MET A 1 -4.07 23.28 -8.90
CA MET A 1 -4.75 21.97 -8.88
C MET A 1 -4.25 21.09 -7.75
N PHE A 2 -2.94 20.95 -7.54
CA PHE A 2 -2.35 20.15 -6.42
C PHE A 2 -2.78 20.66 -5.03
N PHE A 3 -2.78 21.96 -4.80
CA PHE A 3 -3.24 22.58 -3.54
C PHE A 3 -4.66 22.17 -3.12
N PHE A 4 -5.61 22.14 -4.05
CA PHE A 4 -6.97 21.68 -3.78
C PHE A 4 -7.02 20.19 -3.38
N TYR A 5 -6.18 19.39 -4.03
CA TYR A 5 -6.07 17.98 -3.70
C TYR A 5 -5.54 17.76 -2.27
N GLU A 6 -4.53 18.53 -1.87
CA GLU A 6 -4.01 18.49 -0.49
C GLU A 6 -5.08 18.83 0.55
N ILE A 7 -5.88 19.88 0.30
CA ILE A 7 -6.99 20.24 1.19
C ILE A 7 -7.99 19.09 1.30
N LEU A 8 -8.34 18.46 0.17
CA LEU A 8 -9.25 17.30 0.17
C LEU A 8 -8.65 16.12 0.92
N ALA A 9 -7.37 15.83 0.74
CA ALA A 9 -6.67 14.75 1.42
C ALA A 9 -6.63 14.97 2.95
N ILE A 10 -6.33 16.19 3.41
CA ILE A 10 -6.35 16.56 4.83
C ILE A 10 -7.77 16.47 5.39
N THR A 11 -8.76 16.99 4.65
CA THR A 11 -10.17 16.89 5.06
C THR A 11 -10.60 15.44 5.19
N PHE A 12 -10.27 14.59 4.22
CA PHE A 12 -10.52 13.15 4.31
C PHE A 12 -9.83 12.53 5.52
N LEU A 13 -8.58 12.90 5.81
CA LEU A 13 -7.85 12.41 6.96
C LEU A 13 -8.53 12.77 8.28
N LEU A 14 -9.05 14.00 8.43
CA LEU A 14 -9.78 14.44 9.62
C LEU A 14 -11.07 13.63 9.86
N PHE A 15 -11.80 13.30 8.81
CA PHE A 15 -13.02 12.50 8.89
C PHE A 15 -12.78 11.00 8.83
N SER A 16 -11.56 10.57 8.53
CA SER A 16 -11.22 9.16 8.35
C SER A 16 -11.57 8.26 9.54
N PRO A 17 -11.44 8.67 10.83
CA PRO A 17 -11.84 7.82 11.96
C PRO A 17 -13.32 7.43 11.90
N ILE A 18 -14.20 8.38 11.54
CA ILE A 18 -15.64 8.13 11.43
C ILE A 18 -15.91 7.22 10.22
N ILE A 19 -15.27 7.51 9.09
CA ILE A 19 -15.41 6.72 7.86
C ILE A 19 -14.96 5.28 8.10
N PHE A 20 -13.82 5.07 8.75
CA PHE A 20 -13.32 3.72 9.05
C PHE A 20 -14.18 3.00 10.08
N ALA A 21 -14.70 3.69 11.11
CA ALA A 21 -15.63 3.09 12.05
C ALA A 21 -16.88 2.54 11.34
N VAL A 22 -17.50 3.33 10.46
CA VAL A 22 -18.65 2.89 9.65
C VAL A 22 -18.24 1.72 8.73
N ARG A 23 -17.10 1.80 8.04
CA ARG A 23 -16.62 0.75 7.13
C ARG A 23 -16.33 -0.56 7.86
N ILE A 24 -15.85 -0.51 9.09
CA ILE A 24 -15.64 -1.69 9.94
C ILE A 24 -16.99 -2.33 10.30
N ILE A 25 -17.96 -1.52 10.74
CA ILE A 25 -19.30 -2.00 11.13
C ILE A 25 -19.99 -2.72 9.97
N ILE A 26 -19.88 -2.19 8.75
CA ILE A 26 -20.48 -2.80 7.55
C ILE A 26 -19.59 -3.89 6.90
N GLY A 27 -18.49 -4.30 7.55
CA GLY A 27 -17.61 -5.36 7.09
C GLY A 27 -16.76 -5.04 5.84
N LYS A 28 -16.66 -3.77 5.47
CA LYS A 28 -15.85 -3.31 4.32
C LYS A 28 -14.42 -2.92 4.67
N GLU A 29 -14.03 -3.06 5.94
CA GLU A 29 -12.68 -2.77 6.42
C GLU A 29 -12.21 -3.84 7.41
N ASP A 30 -10.89 -4.09 7.43
CA ASP A 30 -10.27 -5.05 8.36
C ASP A 30 -9.91 -4.36 9.67
N PHE A 31 -10.68 -4.64 10.73
CA PHE A 31 -10.46 -4.08 12.07
C PHE A 31 -9.03 -4.29 12.60
N ASN A 32 -8.41 -5.42 12.28
CA ASN A 32 -7.07 -5.73 12.80
C ASN A 32 -5.94 -5.04 12.03
N ARG A 33 -6.23 -4.55 10.81
CA ARG A 33 -5.23 -4.06 9.87
C ARG A 33 -5.48 -2.64 9.34
N PHE A 34 -6.62 -2.00 9.66
CA PHE A 34 -6.93 -0.66 9.14
C PHE A 34 -5.88 0.39 9.51
N LEU A 35 -5.16 0.21 10.62
CA LEU A 35 -4.09 1.09 11.05
C LEU A 35 -2.89 1.12 10.08
N GLU A 36 -2.74 0.10 9.23
CA GLU A 36 -1.72 0.09 8.18
C GLU A 36 -1.90 1.24 7.19
N LYS A 37 -3.15 1.68 6.96
CA LYS A 37 -3.47 2.85 6.12
C LYS A 37 -2.99 4.18 6.70
N PHE A 38 -2.70 4.21 8.00
CA PHE A 38 -2.07 5.33 8.71
C PHE A 38 -0.58 5.10 8.94
N CYS A 39 0.02 4.16 8.21
CA CYS A 39 1.44 3.80 8.33
C CYS A 39 1.83 3.38 9.75
N ILE A 40 0.95 2.66 10.44
CA ILE A 40 1.21 2.04 11.74
C ILE A 40 1.38 0.54 11.52
N TYR A 41 2.63 0.09 11.56
CA TYR A 41 3.00 -1.30 11.30
C TYR A 41 3.50 -1.99 12.57
N LYS A 42 3.16 -3.29 12.70
CA LYS A 42 3.59 -4.12 13.85
C LYS A 42 5.05 -4.57 13.76
N LYS A 43 5.66 -4.50 12.57
CA LYS A 43 7.02 -4.97 12.31
C LYS A 43 7.87 -3.85 11.76
N TYR A 44 9.16 -3.86 12.09
CA TYR A 44 10.14 -2.95 11.53
C TYR A 44 10.68 -3.49 10.20
N ASN A 45 10.78 -2.64 9.18
CA ASN A 45 11.42 -2.98 7.91
C ASN A 45 12.85 -2.43 7.86
N LYS A 46 13.83 -3.32 7.64
CA LYS A 46 15.25 -2.95 7.50
C LYS A 46 15.72 -2.93 6.04
N ASN A 47 15.00 -3.63 5.15
CA ASN A 47 15.44 -3.89 3.79
C ASN A 47 14.80 -2.93 2.80
N GLN A 48 15.53 -2.61 1.73
CA GLN A 48 14.92 -2.00 0.55
C GLN A 48 13.97 -2.98 -0.10
N THR A 49 12.88 -2.47 -0.68
CA THR A 49 11.82 -3.30 -1.26
C THR A 49 11.69 -3.07 -2.76
N ILE A 50 11.19 -4.10 -3.47
CA ILE A 50 10.53 -3.93 -4.77
C ILE A 50 9.06 -3.85 -4.46
N TRP A 51 8.45 -2.72 -4.78
CA TRP A 51 7.06 -2.45 -4.41
C TRP A 51 6.12 -2.60 -5.60
N PHE A 52 5.07 -3.40 -5.40
CA PHE A 52 3.94 -3.53 -6.32
C PHE A 52 2.68 -3.00 -5.65
N HIS A 53 1.91 -2.21 -6.38
CA HIS A 53 0.59 -1.74 -5.96
C HIS A 53 -0.48 -2.17 -6.95
N GLY A 54 -1.56 -2.76 -6.43
CA GLY A 54 -2.76 -3.05 -7.18
C GLY A 54 -3.99 -2.92 -6.26
N ALA A 55 -4.96 -2.10 -6.65
CA ALA A 55 -6.12 -1.82 -5.80
C ALA A 55 -7.11 -2.98 -5.76
N SER A 56 -7.36 -3.61 -6.90
CA SER A 56 -8.38 -4.65 -7.10
C SER A 56 -7.82 -6.07 -7.05
N VAL A 57 -8.72 -7.04 -6.92
CA VAL A 57 -8.38 -8.47 -7.01
C VAL A 57 -7.81 -8.82 -8.38
N GLY A 58 -8.38 -8.25 -9.47
CA GLY A 58 -7.90 -8.50 -10.83
C GLY A 58 -6.47 -8.05 -11.04
N GLU A 59 -6.14 -6.83 -10.59
CA GLU A 59 -4.79 -6.27 -10.66
C GLU A 59 -3.79 -7.12 -9.85
N ILE A 60 -4.14 -7.49 -8.61
CA ILE A 60 -3.32 -8.38 -7.79
C ILE A 60 -3.05 -9.71 -8.51
N MET A 61 -4.08 -10.32 -9.08
CA MET A 61 -3.93 -11.59 -9.81
C MET A 61 -3.02 -11.46 -11.04
N SER A 62 -3.06 -10.33 -11.74
CA SER A 62 -2.22 -10.09 -12.93
C SER A 62 -0.73 -10.02 -12.61
N ILE A 63 -0.33 -9.54 -11.43
CA ILE A 63 1.08 -9.41 -11.02
C ILE A 63 1.63 -10.63 -10.27
N LEU A 64 0.77 -11.52 -9.80
CA LEU A 64 1.21 -12.71 -9.06
C LEU A 64 2.25 -13.57 -9.81
N PRO A 65 2.17 -13.80 -11.12
CA PRO A 65 3.20 -14.53 -11.85
C PRO A 65 4.59 -13.89 -11.75
N ILE A 66 4.65 -12.54 -11.85
CA ILE A 66 5.89 -11.77 -11.72
C ILE A 66 6.45 -11.89 -10.31
N ILE A 67 5.60 -11.69 -9.30
CA ILE A 67 5.99 -11.83 -7.89
C ILE A 67 6.54 -13.23 -7.62
N LYS A 68 5.91 -14.30 -8.12
CA LYS A 68 6.38 -15.68 -7.95
C LYS A 68 7.77 -15.93 -8.58
N ILE A 69 8.08 -15.25 -9.68
CA ILE A 69 9.42 -15.32 -10.31
C ILE A 69 10.44 -14.59 -9.41
N LEU A 70 10.10 -13.40 -8.93
CA LEU A 70 10.97 -12.60 -8.06
C LEU A 70 11.21 -13.27 -6.69
N GLU A 71 10.22 -13.97 -6.14
CA GLU A 71 10.35 -14.78 -4.92
C GLU A 71 11.48 -15.83 -5.00
N LYS A 72 11.72 -16.38 -6.21
CA LYS A 72 12.76 -17.38 -6.45
C LYS A 72 14.13 -16.73 -6.72
N ASN A 73 14.20 -15.45 -7.01
CA ASN A 73 15.44 -14.77 -7.35
C ASN A 73 16.23 -14.42 -6.08
N ASN A 74 17.44 -14.97 -5.94
CA ASN A 74 18.28 -14.74 -4.75
C ASN A 74 18.77 -13.30 -4.59
N LYS A 75 18.75 -12.47 -5.65
CA LYS A 75 19.11 -11.06 -5.59
C LYS A 75 17.99 -10.20 -4.99
N VAL A 76 16.76 -10.69 -4.97
CA VAL A 76 15.61 -10.00 -4.37
C VAL A 76 15.53 -10.36 -2.90
N GLN A 77 15.67 -9.37 -2.03
CA GLN A 77 15.62 -9.56 -0.59
C GLN A 77 14.19 -9.46 -0.06
N LYS A 78 13.43 -8.46 -0.50
CA LYS A 78 12.08 -8.21 -0.03
C LYS A 78 11.20 -7.61 -1.13
N ILE A 79 9.97 -8.07 -1.16
CA ILE A 79 8.91 -7.55 -2.05
C ILE A 79 7.81 -6.98 -1.15
N LEU A 80 7.40 -5.77 -1.46
CA LEU A 80 6.22 -5.16 -0.86
C LEU A 80 5.06 -5.27 -1.85
N LEU A 81 3.94 -5.75 -1.38
CA LEU A 81 2.69 -5.78 -2.13
C LEU A 81 1.64 -4.97 -1.38
N THR A 82 1.06 -3.98 -2.03
CA THR A 82 -0.02 -3.19 -1.42
C THR A 82 -1.32 -3.34 -2.17
N SER A 83 -2.43 -3.30 -1.43
CA SER A 83 -3.78 -3.26 -1.99
C SER A 83 -4.69 -2.34 -1.17
N THR A 84 -5.86 -1.98 -1.72
CA THR A 84 -6.80 -1.07 -1.05
C THR A 84 -7.98 -1.79 -0.42
N THR A 85 -8.34 -3.00 -0.90
CA THR A 85 -9.57 -3.70 -0.50
C THR A 85 -9.33 -4.93 0.37
N THR A 86 -10.30 -5.24 1.22
CA THR A 86 -10.30 -6.48 2.04
C THR A 86 -10.38 -7.73 1.17
N SER A 87 -11.06 -7.67 0.03
CA SER A 87 -11.13 -8.77 -0.94
C SER A 87 -9.77 -9.13 -1.51
N SER A 88 -8.98 -8.10 -1.94
CA SER A 88 -7.61 -8.29 -2.41
C SER A 88 -6.72 -8.88 -1.31
N ALA A 89 -6.80 -8.36 -0.10
CA ALA A 89 -6.06 -8.88 1.06
C ALA A 89 -6.39 -10.35 1.34
N SER A 90 -7.67 -10.73 1.22
CA SER A 90 -8.12 -12.12 1.42
C SER A 90 -7.55 -13.08 0.39
N VAL A 91 -7.44 -12.65 -0.87
CA VAL A 91 -6.81 -13.44 -1.94
C VAL A 91 -5.30 -13.60 -1.66
N ILE A 92 -4.62 -12.51 -1.34
CA ILE A 92 -3.18 -12.51 -1.06
C ILE A 92 -2.85 -13.41 0.15
N LYS A 93 -3.67 -13.37 1.20
CA LYS A 93 -3.49 -14.18 2.43
C LYS A 93 -3.47 -15.69 2.15
N LYS A 94 -4.13 -16.16 1.10
CA LYS A 94 -4.15 -17.59 0.71
C LYS A 94 -2.84 -18.04 0.06
N ILE A 95 -1.98 -17.11 -0.33
CA ILE A 95 -0.74 -17.41 -1.03
C ILE A 95 0.41 -17.42 -0.02
N LYS A 96 1.21 -18.48 -0.05
CA LYS A 96 2.40 -18.58 0.81
C LYS A 96 3.58 -17.89 0.13
N PHE A 97 3.92 -16.71 0.63
CA PHE A 97 5.11 -15.98 0.25
C PHE A 97 6.26 -16.16 1.26
N ARG A 98 7.49 -16.05 0.81
CA ARG A 98 8.70 -16.08 1.65
C ARG A 98 9.31 -14.69 1.82
N LYS A 99 9.32 -13.90 0.75
CA LYS A 99 9.95 -12.56 0.67
C LYS A 99 8.92 -11.44 0.50
N THR A 100 7.68 -11.77 0.14
CA THR A 100 6.61 -10.79 -0.11
C THR A 100 5.82 -10.53 1.15
N GLU A 101 5.74 -9.26 1.54
CA GLU A 101 4.90 -8.78 2.61
C GLU A 101 3.77 -7.94 2.03
N HIS A 102 2.54 -8.20 2.48
CA HIS A 102 1.36 -7.45 2.06
C HIS A 102 0.92 -6.51 3.17
N VAL A 103 0.71 -5.24 2.80
CA VAL A 103 0.06 -4.23 3.64
C VAL A 103 -0.98 -3.46 2.84
N TYR A 104 -1.91 -2.79 3.53
CA TYR A 104 -2.82 -1.89 2.87
C TYR A 104 -2.08 -0.63 2.40
N PHE A 105 -2.48 -0.13 1.23
CA PHE A 105 -1.99 1.15 0.70
C PHE A 105 -2.36 2.28 1.68
N PRO A 106 -1.44 3.22 1.96
CA PRO A 106 -1.71 4.32 2.88
C PRO A 106 -2.76 5.29 2.33
N ILE A 107 -3.37 6.08 3.19
CA ILE A 107 -4.14 7.24 2.76
C ILE A 107 -3.18 8.18 2.02
N ASP A 108 -3.60 8.67 0.84
CA ASP A 108 -2.77 9.52 -0.02
C ASP A 108 -2.73 10.96 0.49
N GLU A 109 -2.18 11.12 1.70
CA GLU A 109 -1.88 12.38 2.34
C GLU A 109 -0.36 12.52 2.44
N ASN A 110 0.15 13.75 2.30
CA ASN A 110 1.57 14.02 2.12
C ASN A 110 2.45 13.45 3.25
N TYR A 111 2.08 13.65 4.52
CA TYR A 111 2.84 13.13 5.66
C TYR A 111 2.82 11.60 5.70
N LEU A 112 1.65 10.98 5.47
CA LEU A 112 1.50 9.53 5.53
C LEU A 112 2.25 8.83 4.38
N THR A 113 2.22 9.40 3.18
CA THR A 113 2.95 8.84 2.04
C THR A 113 4.47 8.95 2.22
N ASN A 114 4.98 10.06 2.77
CA ASN A 114 6.40 10.16 3.16
C ASN A 114 6.78 9.11 4.21
N LYS A 115 5.99 9.00 5.28
CA LYS A 115 6.21 8.00 6.34
C LYS A 115 6.22 6.57 5.79
N PHE A 116 5.34 6.28 4.81
CA PHE A 116 5.31 5.00 4.11
C PHE A 116 6.63 4.73 3.37
N LEU A 117 7.10 5.70 2.58
CA LEU A 117 8.32 5.58 1.80
C LEU A 117 9.57 5.44 2.67
N GLU A 118 9.67 6.22 3.75
CA GLU A 118 10.75 6.10 4.73
C GLU A 118 10.79 4.71 5.41
N PHE A 119 9.62 4.14 5.68
CA PHE A 119 9.53 2.82 6.31
C PHE A 119 9.87 1.69 5.34
N TRP A 120 9.28 1.68 4.13
CA TRP A 120 9.41 0.58 3.19
C TRP A 120 10.60 0.70 2.26
N LYS A 121 11.15 1.88 2.06
CA LYS A 121 12.35 2.18 1.25
C LYS A 121 12.32 1.48 -0.11
N PRO A 122 11.31 1.74 -0.94
CA PRO A 122 11.20 1.09 -2.24
C PRO A 122 12.32 1.58 -3.17
N LYS A 123 13.05 0.64 -3.78
CA LYS A 123 13.97 0.92 -4.90
C LYS A 123 13.25 1.11 -6.21
N VAL A 124 12.14 0.41 -6.36
CA VAL A 124 11.27 0.45 -7.53
C VAL A 124 9.85 0.36 -7.04
N ALA A 125 8.99 1.23 -7.53
CA ALA A 125 7.55 1.21 -7.30
C ALA A 125 6.83 0.95 -8.64
N ILE A 126 5.99 -0.08 -8.67
CA ILE A 126 5.25 -0.53 -9.85
C ILE A 126 3.77 -0.47 -9.50
N PHE A 127 3.07 0.47 -10.14
CA PHE A 127 1.62 0.62 -10.02
C PHE A 127 0.94 -0.10 -11.18
N ILE A 128 -0.09 -0.86 -10.88
CA ILE A 128 -0.85 -1.61 -11.87
C ILE A 128 -2.08 -0.81 -12.24
N ASP A 129 -2.30 -0.69 -13.57
CA ASP A 129 -3.41 0.06 -14.14
C ASP A 129 -3.37 1.56 -13.82
N SER A 130 -4.51 2.24 -13.83
CA SER A 130 -4.62 3.71 -13.73
C SER A 130 -4.61 4.24 -12.29
N GLU A 131 -3.93 3.58 -11.38
CA GLU A 131 -3.84 3.99 -9.97
C GLU A 131 -2.92 5.22 -9.80
N ILE A 132 -3.49 6.41 -9.97
CA ILE A 132 -2.78 7.69 -9.82
C ILE A 132 -3.07 8.25 -8.43
N TRP A 133 -2.04 8.26 -7.58
CA TRP A 133 -2.05 8.79 -6.23
C TRP A 133 -1.12 10.00 -6.15
N PRO A 134 -1.65 11.24 -6.25
CA PRO A 134 -0.83 12.44 -6.49
C PRO A 134 0.24 12.68 -5.42
N ASN A 135 -0.10 12.57 -4.13
CA ASN A 135 0.87 12.77 -3.05
C ASN A 135 1.94 11.67 -3.04
N MET A 136 1.54 10.42 -3.26
CA MET A 136 2.49 9.30 -3.34
C MET A 136 3.47 9.48 -4.50
N ILE A 137 2.98 9.84 -5.68
CA ILE A 137 3.82 10.04 -6.86
C ILE A 137 4.78 11.22 -6.66
N GLU A 138 4.30 12.33 -6.10
CA GLU A 138 5.14 13.50 -5.81
C GLU A 138 6.24 13.16 -4.81
N ASN A 139 5.90 12.42 -3.74
CA ASN A 139 6.88 12.02 -2.73
C ASN A 139 7.85 10.96 -3.24
N LEU A 140 7.46 10.06 -4.13
CA LEU A 140 8.39 9.17 -4.83
C LEU A 140 9.44 9.97 -5.62
N LYS A 141 9.02 11.00 -6.38
CA LYS A 141 9.96 11.84 -7.14
C LYS A 141 10.94 12.63 -6.26
N ARG A 142 10.53 12.99 -5.03
CA ARG A 142 11.39 13.73 -4.10
C ARG A 142 12.41 12.84 -3.40
N ASN A 143 12.17 11.55 -3.33
CA ASN A 143 13.01 10.57 -2.65
C ASN A 143 13.93 9.77 -3.60
N ASP A 144 13.87 10.04 -4.91
CA ASP A 144 14.83 9.59 -5.91
C ASP A 144 16.09 10.44 -5.87
#